data_56ed7135f4633e2b6fad6937fdf8eee1
#
_entry.id   56ed7135f4633e2b6fad6937fdf8eee1
#
_cell.length_a   1.000
_cell.length_b   1.000
_cell.length_c   1.000
_cell.angle_alpha   90.00
_cell.angle_beta   90.00
_cell.angle_gamma   90.00
#
_symmetry.space_group_name_H-M   'P 1'
#
loop_
_entity.id
_entity.type
_entity.pdbx_description
1 polymer ?
#
loop_
_entity_poly.entity_id
_entity_poly.type
_entity_poly.pdbx_seq_one_letter_code
_entity_poly.pdbx_strand_id
1 'polypeptide(L)'
;RAIDRVPAVGTAGIKRVINGPMIWSPDSNVLFGPHPDLTNYFCCNGIIPGFSQSGGMGLMSAQWMVEGESQYDMFAWDVARFGDWADKAFTKARVGDQYAKRFAIHFPNEERDAGRPVRTRPAHAVQTALGGVFGLNYGWEHVQWFADQPGAKDTNGFTRQNWFEPVGRECRMLRDAAGIIDISNFAKYRVSGRQAEAWLNAVFANTMPKAVGRSCLTPLIGIRGGIAGDFTVTRLADDEFMIIGSGM
;
A
#
# COMPACT_ATOMS: atom_id res chain seq x y z
N ARG A 1 6.29 -8.28 -31.92
CA ARG A 1 5.00 -8.69 -31.31
C ARG A 1 3.77 -8.29 -32.15
N ALA A 2 3.69 -7.03 -32.67
CA ALA A 2 2.56 -6.65 -33.55
C ALA A 2 2.56 -7.46 -34.85
N ILE A 3 3.72 -7.61 -35.48
CA ILE A 3 3.90 -8.40 -36.73
C ILE A 3 3.58 -9.88 -36.48
N ASP A 4 3.92 -10.43 -35.31
CA ASP A 4 3.62 -11.84 -34.97
C ASP A 4 2.11 -12.10 -34.86
N ARG A 5 1.33 -11.05 -34.48
CA ARG A 5 -0.12 -11.14 -34.34
C ARG A 5 -0.88 -10.75 -35.61
N VAL A 6 -0.34 -9.81 -36.34
CA VAL A 6 -0.91 -9.29 -37.59
C VAL A 6 0.21 -9.16 -38.63
N PRO A 7 0.54 -10.25 -39.38
CA PRO A 7 1.69 -10.27 -40.30
C PRO A 7 1.69 -9.14 -41.34
N ALA A 8 0.51 -8.71 -41.81
CA ALA A 8 0.37 -7.61 -42.75
C ALA A 8 1.00 -6.28 -42.25
N VAL A 9 1.17 -6.08 -40.95
CA VAL A 9 1.84 -4.91 -40.37
C VAL A 9 3.32 -4.85 -40.76
N GLY A 10 3.95 -6.01 -41.04
CA GLY A 10 5.36 -6.09 -41.44
C GLY A 10 5.67 -5.47 -42.81
N THR A 11 4.68 -5.38 -43.68
CA THR A 11 4.78 -4.81 -45.02
C THR A 11 4.05 -3.48 -45.18
N ALA A 12 3.31 -3.04 -44.14
CA ALA A 12 2.57 -1.79 -44.16
C ALA A 12 3.50 -0.59 -43.92
N GLY A 13 3.28 0.51 -44.65
CA GLY A 13 3.95 1.76 -44.42
C GLY A 13 3.34 2.53 -43.24
N ILE A 14 4.12 3.46 -42.63
CA ILE A 14 3.64 4.35 -41.58
C ILE A 14 2.93 5.54 -42.22
N LYS A 15 1.62 5.65 -42.03
CA LYS A 15 0.83 6.78 -42.54
C LYS A 15 1.07 8.05 -41.72
N ARG A 16 1.14 7.93 -40.40
CA ARG A 16 1.29 9.07 -39.49
C ARG A 16 1.78 8.58 -38.12
N VAL A 17 2.67 9.35 -37.52
CA VAL A 17 3.04 9.20 -36.11
C VAL A 17 2.29 10.25 -35.30
N ILE A 18 1.62 9.83 -34.23
CA ILE A 18 0.95 10.70 -33.28
C ILE A 18 1.78 10.71 -31.99
N ASN A 19 2.15 11.89 -31.54
CA ASN A 19 2.84 12.08 -30.28
C ASN A 19 2.07 13.10 -29.43
N GLY A 20 1.96 12.86 -28.12
CA GLY A 20 1.25 13.74 -27.20
C GLY A 20 1.61 13.42 -25.76
N PRO A 21 1.38 14.37 -24.84
CA PRO A 21 1.62 14.15 -23.42
C PRO A 21 0.64 13.10 -22.86
N MET A 22 1.14 12.26 -21.94
CA MET A 22 0.34 11.34 -21.16
C MET A 22 0.46 11.67 -19.68
N ILE A 23 -0.65 11.54 -18.95
CA ILE A 23 -0.70 11.77 -17.51
C ILE A 23 -0.44 10.45 -16.80
N TRP A 24 0.52 10.44 -15.88
CA TRP A 24 0.87 9.28 -15.09
C TRP A 24 1.03 9.66 -13.62
N SER A 25 0.45 8.85 -12.73
CA SER A 25 0.75 8.87 -11.30
C SER A 25 1.93 7.93 -10.99
N PRO A 26 2.53 8.04 -9.79
CA PRO A 26 3.68 7.19 -9.42
C PRO A 26 3.41 5.68 -9.41
N ASP A 27 2.16 5.27 -9.24
CA ASP A 27 1.73 3.85 -9.25
C ASP A 27 0.89 3.47 -10.47
N SER A 28 0.71 4.39 -11.42
CA SER A 28 -0.12 4.23 -12.63
C SER A 28 -1.63 4.10 -12.35
N ASN A 29 -2.09 4.22 -11.12
CA ASN A 29 -3.50 4.31 -10.79
C ASN A 29 -3.98 5.75 -10.84
N VAL A 30 -5.28 5.96 -10.96
CA VAL A 30 -5.87 7.29 -10.97
C VAL A 30 -5.63 8.03 -9.65
N LEU A 31 -5.63 9.36 -9.70
CA LEU A 31 -5.65 10.25 -8.53
C LEU A 31 -7.08 10.75 -8.36
N PHE A 32 -7.78 10.21 -7.40
CA PHE A 32 -9.23 10.37 -7.27
C PHE A 32 -9.63 10.71 -5.84
N GLY A 33 -10.71 11.47 -5.66
CA GLY A 33 -11.25 11.79 -4.35
C GLY A 33 -10.93 13.20 -3.86
N PRO A 34 -11.46 13.58 -2.67
CA PRO A 34 -11.19 14.87 -2.06
C PRO A 34 -9.71 14.98 -1.67
N HIS A 35 -9.12 16.15 -1.95
CA HIS A 35 -7.73 16.40 -1.53
C HIS A 35 -7.67 16.64 -0.02
N PRO A 36 -6.79 15.96 0.73
CA PRO A 36 -6.77 16.05 2.20
C PRO A 36 -6.48 17.46 2.73
N ASP A 37 -5.68 18.25 2.02
CA ASP A 37 -5.23 19.58 2.47
C ASP A 37 -5.96 20.74 1.80
N LEU A 38 -6.90 20.48 0.89
CA LEU A 38 -7.61 21.51 0.13
C LEU A 38 -9.12 21.37 0.27
N THR A 39 -9.75 22.30 0.96
CA THR A 39 -11.19 22.34 1.11
C THR A 39 -11.88 22.56 -0.26
N ASN A 40 -12.93 21.79 -0.54
CA ASN A 40 -13.72 21.84 -1.77
C ASN A 40 -12.92 21.55 -3.05
N TYR A 41 -11.81 20.80 -2.94
CA TYR A 41 -11.04 20.36 -4.09
C TYR A 41 -11.13 18.84 -4.23
N PHE A 42 -11.69 18.40 -5.37
CA PHE A 42 -11.83 16.98 -5.71
C PHE A 42 -10.93 16.63 -6.89
N CYS A 43 -10.09 15.63 -6.71
CA CYS A 43 -9.18 15.13 -7.74
C CYS A 43 -9.88 14.10 -8.63
N CYS A 44 -9.67 14.21 -9.94
CA CYS A 44 -10.05 13.18 -10.92
C CYS A 44 -9.03 13.20 -12.06
N ASN A 45 -7.81 12.75 -11.78
CA ASN A 45 -6.64 12.87 -12.66
C ASN A 45 -5.97 11.52 -12.90
N GLY A 46 -5.08 11.46 -13.91
CA GLY A 46 -4.28 10.26 -14.16
C GLY A 46 -5.06 9.10 -14.79
N ILE A 47 -6.21 9.38 -15.40
CA ILE A 47 -7.05 8.36 -16.05
C ILE A 47 -6.48 8.06 -17.45
N ILE A 48 -5.54 7.12 -17.52
CA ILE A 48 -4.88 6.75 -18.78
C ILE A 48 -5.88 6.13 -19.77
N PRO A 49 -6.71 5.12 -19.40
CA PRO A 49 -7.74 4.57 -20.27
C PRO A 49 -9.06 5.38 -20.15
N GLY A 50 -9.01 6.70 -20.40
CA GLY A 50 -10.09 7.64 -20.13
C GLY A 50 -11.45 7.22 -20.69
N PHE A 51 -11.53 6.80 -21.95
CA PHE A 51 -12.81 6.41 -22.55
C PHE A 51 -13.44 5.19 -21.88
N SER A 52 -12.66 4.17 -21.55
CA SER A 52 -13.20 2.94 -20.95
C SER A 52 -13.57 3.11 -19.47
N GLN A 53 -12.97 4.05 -18.75
CA GLN A 53 -13.20 4.25 -17.32
C GLN A 53 -14.12 5.43 -17.00
N SER A 54 -14.39 6.33 -17.95
CA SER A 54 -15.10 7.59 -17.71
C SER A 54 -16.49 7.43 -17.08
N GLY A 55 -17.27 6.43 -17.51
CA GLY A 55 -18.61 6.19 -16.96
C GLY A 55 -18.58 5.82 -15.48
N GLY A 56 -17.72 4.86 -15.11
CA GLY A 56 -17.53 4.46 -13.71
C GLY A 56 -16.97 5.58 -12.86
N MET A 57 -15.97 6.31 -13.36
CA MET A 57 -15.38 7.45 -12.66
C MET A 57 -16.40 8.56 -12.42
N GLY A 58 -17.25 8.85 -13.41
CA GLY A 58 -18.33 9.84 -13.26
C GLY A 58 -19.34 9.45 -12.20
N LEU A 59 -19.76 8.18 -12.17
CA LEU A 59 -20.68 7.66 -11.16
C LEU A 59 -20.09 7.79 -9.75
N MET A 60 -18.87 7.30 -9.55
CA MET A 60 -18.19 7.35 -8.25
C MET A 60 -17.90 8.78 -7.80
N SER A 61 -17.56 9.69 -8.73
CA SER A 61 -17.40 11.12 -8.41
C SER A 61 -18.71 11.72 -7.87
N ALA A 62 -19.83 11.46 -8.56
CA ALA A 62 -21.13 11.98 -8.16
C ALA A 62 -21.53 11.45 -6.77
N GLN A 63 -21.38 10.15 -6.54
CA GLN A 63 -21.68 9.55 -5.23
C GLN A 63 -20.81 10.16 -4.13
N TRP A 64 -19.49 10.19 -4.31
CA TRP A 64 -18.60 10.69 -3.28
C TRP A 64 -18.82 12.18 -2.96
N MET A 65 -19.09 13.01 -3.99
CA MET A 65 -19.37 14.43 -3.79
C MET A 65 -20.71 14.70 -3.10
N VAL A 66 -21.74 13.89 -3.38
CA VAL A 66 -23.11 14.10 -2.85
C VAL A 66 -23.30 13.42 -1.50
N GLU A 67 -22.78 12.20 -1.36
CA GLU A 67 -23.03 11.34 -0.20
C GLU A 67 -21.87 11.37 0.82
N GLY A 68 -20.72 11.97 0.45
CA GLY A 68 -19.52 12.04 1.30
C GLY A 68 -18.63 10.80 1.22
N GLU A 69 -19.10 9.72 0.59
CA GLU A 69 -18.32 8.49 0.36
C GLU A 69 -18.78 7.79 -0.91
N SER A 70 -17.91 6.97 -1.49
CA SER A 70 -18.28 6.05 -2.57
C SER A 70 -18.82 4.75 -1.98
N GLN A 71 -19.78 4.11 -2.67
CA GLN A 71 -20.21 2.76 -2.31
C GLN A 71 -19.16 1.67 -2.62
N TYR A 72 -18.11 2.02 -3.35
CA TYR A 72 -16.99 1.14 -3.68
C TYR A 72 -15.77 1.48 -2.83
N ASP A 73 -14.92 0.50 -2.59
CA ASP A 73 -13.61 0.73 -2.00
C ASP A 73 -12.72 1.50 -2.98
N MET A 74 -12.47 2.77 -2.65
CA MET A 74 -11.68 3.69 -3.47
C MET A 74 -10.23 3.82 -3.01
N PHE A 75 -9.81 3.08 -1.98
CA PHE A 75 -8.51 3.24 -1.35
C PHE A 75 -7.33 3.22 -2.34
N ALA A 76 -7.33 2.27 -3.28
CA ALA A 76 -6.27 2.16 -4.28
C ALA A 76 -6.21 3.34 -5.28
N TRP A 77 -7.26 4.17 -5.33
CA TRP A 77 -7.38 5.31 -6.23
C TRP A 77 -7.40 6.64 -5.48
N ASP A 78 -7.62 6.61 -4.17
CA ASP A 78 -7.66 7.81 -3.34
C ASP A 78 -6.35 8.61 -3.47
N VAL A 79 -6.48 9.91 -3.77
CA VAL A 79 -5.33 10.81 -3.85
C VAL A 79 -4.57 10.88 -2.51
N ALA A 80 -5.27 10.70 -1.40
CA ALA A 80 -4.70 10.71 -0.06
C ALA A 80 -3.70 9.56 0.22
N ARG A 81 -3.64 8.53 -0.66
CA ARG A 81 -2.62 7.46 -0.56
C ARG A 81 -1.19 7.96 -0.77
N PHE A 82 -1.04 9.13 -1.38
CA PHE A 82 0.22 9.84 -1.50
C PHE A 82 0.30 10.97 -0.46
N GLY A 83 1.47 11.16 0.12
CA GLY A 83 1.82 12.30 0.94
C GLY A 83 3.04 13.01 0.37
N ASP A 84 3.63 13.92 1.12
CA ASP A 84 4.80 14.73 0.72
C ASP A 84 6.02 13.90 0.32
N TRP A 85 6.05 12.63 0.73
CA TRP A 85 7.09 11.68 0.34
C TRP A 85 7.12 11.36 -1.15
N ALA A 86 6.00 11.53 -1.85
CA ALA A 86 5.88 11.31 -3.29
C ALA A 86 6.28 12.57 -4.09
N ASP A 87 7.50 13.02 -3.89
CA ASP A 87 8.05 14.20 -4.52
C ASP A 87 8.23 14.06 -6.04
N LYS A 88 8.68 15.14 -6.68
CA LYS A 88 8.90 15.18 -8.14
C LYS A 88 9.98 14.19 -8.60
N ALA A 89 11.02 13.96 -7.80
CA ALA A 89 12.11 13.05 -8.14
C ALA A 89 11.63 11.60 -8.13
N PHE A 90 10.94 11.21 -7.05
CA PHE A 90 10.29 9.90 -6.93
C PHE A 90 9.29 9.68 -8.07
N THR A 91 8.37 10.62 -8.28
CA THR A 91 7.35 10.53 -9.33
C THR A 91 7.98 10.34 -10.71
N LYS A 92 9.01 11.12 -11.05
CA LYS A 92 9.71 11.01 -12.34
C LYS A 92 10.36 9.63 -12.52
N ALA A 93 11.04 9.12 -11.50
CA ALA A 93 11.68 7.82 -11.54
C ALA A 93 10.66 6.68 -11.70
N ARG A 94 9.59 6.71 -10.91
CA ARG A 94 8.51 5.70 -10.95
C ARG A 94 7.76 5.72 -12.28
N VAL A 95 7.38 6.89 -12.76
CA VAL A 95 6.67 7.03 -14.05
C VAL A 95 7.55 6.53 -15.21
N GLY A 96 8.85 6.84 -15.21
CA GLY A 96 9.79 6.32 -16.22
C GLY A 96 9.84 4.81 -16.24
N ASP A 97 9.98 4.17 -15.09
CA ASP A 97 9.99 2.71 -14.95
C ASP A 97 8.63 2.08 -15.34
N GLN A 98 7.54 2.67 -14.86
CA GLN A 98 6.18 2.22 -15.19
C GLN A 98 5.91 2.29 -16.70
N TYR A 99 6.25 3.40 -17.34
CA TYR A 99 6.06 3.56 -18.77
C TYR A 99 6.88 2.55 -19.58
N ALA A 100 8.15 2.35 -19.23
CA ALA A 100 9.03 1.41 -19.89
C ALA A 100 8.53 -0.05 -19.80
N LYS A 101 7.90 -0.38 -18.68
CA LYS A 101 7.42 -1.74 -18.37
C LYS A 101 5.91 -1.94 -18.50
N ARG A 102 5.16 -0.95 -19.00
CA ARG A 102 3.67 -0.97 -18.98
C ARG A 102 3.01 -2.18 -19.64
N PHE A 103 3.70 -2.86 -20.56
CA PHE A 103 3.23 -4.08 -21.22
C PHE A 103 3.95 -5.35 -20.73
N ALA A 104 4.81 -5.24 -19.73
CA ALA A 104 5.40 -6.40 -19.10
C ALA A 104 4.38 -7.06 -18.16
N ILE A 105 4.37 -8.37 -18.15
CA ILE A 105 3.64 -9.14 -17.14
C ILE A 105 4.53 -9.15 -15.89
N HIS A 106 3.97 -8.68 -14.78
CA HIS A 106 4.65 -8.71 -13.49
C HIS A 106 4.58 -10.10 -12.87
N PHE A 107 5.67 -10.48 -12.23
CA PHE A 107 5.66 -11.66 -11.36
C PHE A 107 4.91 -11.36 -10.06
N PRO A 108 4.33 -12.38 -9.42
CA PRO A 108 3.75 -12.21 -8.08
C PRO A 108 4.77 -11.60 -7.12
N ASN A 109 4.34 -10.58 -6.36
CA ASN A 109 5.17 -9.86 -5.38
C ASN A 109 6.43 -9.17 -5.96
N GLU A 110 6.47 -8.94 -7.26
CA GLU A 110 7.57 -8.19 -7.87
C GLU A 110 7.60 -6.75 -7.37
N GLU A 111 8.67 -6.39 -6.68
CA GLU A 111 8.93 -5.02 -6.25
C GLU A 111 9.68 -4.21 -7.30
N ARG A 112 9.42 -2.92 -7.33
CA ARG A 112 10.08 -1.99 -8.25
C ARG A 112 11.09 -1.13 -7.51
N ASP A 113 12.31 -1.11 -8.00
CA ASP A 113 13.44 -0.38 -7.40
C ASP A 113 13.42 1.13 -7.70
N ALA A 114 12.73 1.55 -8.76
CA ALA A 114 12.78 2.94 -9.22
C ALA A 114 12.32 3.92 -8.14
N GLY A 115 13.15 4.94 -7.86
CA GLY A 115 12.85 5.97 -6.86
C GLY A 115 13.02 5.56 -5.40
N ARG A 116 13.57 4.39 -5.12
CA ARG A 116 13.80 3.87 -3.76
C ARG A 116 15.27 4.06 -3.31
N PRO A 117 15.54 4.12 -1.98
CA PRO A 117 14.57 4.21 -0.88
C PRO A 117 13.92 5.59 -0.79
N VAL A 118 12.66 5.68 -0.28
CA VAL A 118 11.95 6.95 -0.09
C VAL A 118 11.87 7.32 1.39
N ARG A 119 11.23 6.47 2.19
CA ARG A 119 11.11 6.63 3.64
C ARG A 119 11.69 5.41 4.32
N THR A 120 12.61 5.61 5.25
CA THR A 120 13.27 4.55 6.01
C THR A 120 12.93 4.66 7.49
N ARG A 121 12.86 3.52 8.17
CA ARG A 121 12.63 3.43 9.61
C ARG A 121 13.95 3.38 10.37
N PRO A 122 13.98 3.63 11.68
CA PRO A 122 15.22 3.58 12.47
C PRO A 122 15.98 2.24 12.36
N ALA A 123 15.27 1.12 12.23
CA ALA A 123 15.87 -0.21 12.09
C ALA A 123 16.43 -0.52 10.69
N HIS A 124 16.15 0.31 9.67
CA HIS A 124 16.47 0.03 8.28
C HIS A 124 17.96 -0.27 8.04
N ALA A 125 18.86 0.53 8.62
CA ALA A 125 20.30 0.32 8.44
C ALA A 125 20.78 -1.03 9.04
N VAL A 126 20.26 -1.39 10.21
CA VAL A 126 20.57 -2.67 10.86
C VAL A 126 20.01 -3.82 10.05
N GLN A 127 18.76 -3.72 9.61
CA GLN A 127 18.12 -4.73 8.77
C GLN A 127 18.86 -4.92 7.43
N THR A 128 19.32 -3.83 6.81
CA THR A 128 20.14 -3.89 5.59
C THR A 128 21.44 -4.64 5.83
N ALA A 129 22.14 -4.35 6.92
CA ALA A 129 23.39 -5.03 7.28
C ALA A 129 23.20 -6.53 7.56
N LEU A 130 22.01 -6.92 8.03
CA LEU A 130 21.62 -8.31 8.27
C LEU A 130 21.13 -9.03 7.01
N GLY A 131 21.21 -8.40 5.84
CA GLY A 131 20.78 -9.01 4.57
C GLY A 131 19.30 -8.79 4.25
N GLY A 132 18.65 -7.79 4.85
CA GLY A 132 17.25 -7.46 4.59
C GLY A 132 17.00 -7.15 3.12
N VAL A 133 16.00 -7.79 2.54
CA VAL A 133 15.44 -7.49 1.22
C VAL A 133 14.10 -6.78 1.45
N PHE A 134 13.97 -5.61 0.82
CA PHE A 134 12.89 -4.67 1.18
C PHE A 134 11.80 -4.58 0.11
N GLY A 135 10.57 -4.41 0.56
CA GLY A 135 9.42 -3.93 -0.21
C GLY A 135 9.07 -2.49 0.13
N LEU A 136 8.21 -1.89 -0.69
CA LEU A 136 7.72 -0.53 -0.50
C LEU A 136 6.22 -0.55 -0.16
N ASN A 137 5.85 0.01 1.00
CA ASN A 137 4.47 0.19 1.40
C ASN A 137 4.21 1.65 1.81
N TYR A 138 3.38 2.36 1.03
CA TYR A 138 3.07 3.81 1.23
C TYR A 138 4.32 4.68 1.41
N GLY A 139 5.32 4.45 0.57
CA GLY A 139 6.60 5.15 0.63
C GLY A 139 7.56 4.65 1.71
N TRP A 140 7.13 3.76 2.60
CA TRP A 140 7.98 3.16 3.63
C TRP A 140 8.67 1.91 3.13
N GLU A 141 9.99 1.85 3.32
CA GLU A 141 10.75 0.61 3.20
C GLU A 141 10.39 -0.32 4.35
N HIS A 142 10.09 -1.57 4.05
CA HIS A 142 9.92 -2.62 5.04
C HIS A 142 10.62 -3.90 4.60
N VAL A 143 11.25 -4.58 5.54
CA VAL A 143 11.91 -5.85 5.25
C VAL A 143 10.86 -6.93 4.98
N GLN A 144 11.03 -7.64 3.88
CA GLN A 144 10.18 -8.77 3.51
C GLN A 144 10.80 -10.11 3.95
N TRP A 145 12.09 -10.24 3.81
CA TRP A 145 12.85 -11.42 4.21
C TRP A 145 14.34 -11.07 4.38
N PHE A 146 15.11 -11.97 4.99
CA PHE A 146 16.56 -11.80 5.15
C PHE A 146 17.31 -12.80 4.30
N ALA A 147 18.17 -12.30 3.41
CA ALA A 147 19.05 -13.10 2.60
C ALA A 147 20.33 -13.48 3.37
N ASP A 148 20.98 -14.56 2.95
CA ASP A 148 22.27 -14.99 3.53
C ASP A 148 23.42 -13.99 3.26
N GLN A 149 23.24 -13.13 2.26
CA GLN A 149 24.22 -12.12 1.88
C GLN A 149 23.55 -10.74 1.73
N PRO A 150 24.13 -9.67 2.30
CA PRO A 150 23.63 -8.31 2.09
C PRO A 150 23.64 -7.94 0.60
N GLY A 151 22.62 -7.16 0.19
CA GLY A 151 22.50 -6.70 -1.19
C GLY A 151 21.86 -7.70 -2.16
N ALA A 152 21.41 -8.86 -1.67
CA ALA A 152 20.61 -9.78 -2.47
C ALA A 152 19.30 -9.14 -2.92
N LYS A 153 18.78 -9.60 -4.05
CA LYS A 153 17.47 -9.19 -4.60
C LYS A 153 16.61 -10.42 -4.85
N ASP A 154 15.30 -10.19 -4.95
CA ASP A 154 14.38 -11.23 -5.34
C ASP A 154 14.69 -11.77 -6.76
N THR A 155 14.63 -13.08 -6.89
CA THR A 155 14.64 -13.75 -8.19
C THR A 155 13.18 -14.04 -8.56
N ASN A 156 12.58 -13.13 -9.31
CA ASN A 156 11.16 -13.20 -9.63
C ASN A 156 10.83 -14.39 -10.54
N GLY A 157 9.71 -15.05 -10.28
CA GLY A 157 9.24 -16.20 -11.06
C GLY A 157 7.86 -16.67 -10.61
N PHE A 158 7.29 -17.64 -11.35
CA PHE A 158 5.99 -18.26 -11.00
C PHE A 158 6.14 -19.53 -10.14
N THR A 159 7.37 -19.89 -9.81
CA THR A 159 7.69 -21.00 -8.90
C THR A 159 8.26 -20.47 -7.59
N ARG A 160 8.75 -21.36 -6.72
CA ARG A 160 9.43 -20.94 -5.48
C ARG A 160 10.64 -20.07 -5.80
N GLN A 161 10.68 -18.91 -5.19
CA GLN A 161 11.74 -17.92 -5.37
C GLN A 161 12.83 -18.08 -4.30
N ASN A 162 13.90 -17.32 -4.43
CA ASN A 162 15.10 -17.43 -3.56
C ASN A 162 14.83 -17.08 -2.08
N TRP A 163 13.75 -16.40 -1.74
CA TRP A 163 13.36 -16.15 -0.34
C TRP A 163 12.80 -17.39 0.38
N PHE A 164 12.38 -18.43 -0.36
CA PHE A 164 11.63 -19.55 0.23
C PHE A 164 12.44 -20.32 1.29
N GLU A 165 13.68 -20.66 0.99
CA GLU A 165 14.54 -21.41 1.94
C GLU A 165 15.00 -20.54 3.14
N PRO A 166 15.45 -19.28 2.97
CA PRO A 166 15.71 -18.39 4.09
C PRO A 166 14.53 -18.22 5.02
N VAL A 167 13.34 -17.89 4.51
CA VAL A 167 12.11 -17.75 5.30
C VAL A 167 11.74 -19.06 6.00
N GLY A 168 11.90 -20.19 5.32
CA GLY A 168 11.69 -21.52 5.93
C GLY A 168 12.61 -21.78 7.12
N ARG A 169 13.88 -21.33 7.08
CA ARG A 169 14.80 -21.40 8.22
C ARG A 169 14.35 -20.50 9.38
N GLU A 170 13.96 -19.26 9.09
CA GLU A 170 13.43 -18.32 10.10
C GLU A 170 12.19 -18.88 10.80
N CYS A 171 11.25 -19.44 10.04
CA CYS A 171 10.06 -20.08 10.62
C CYS A 171 10.41 -21.23 11.57
N ARG A 172 11.39 -22.07 11.24
CA ARG A 172 11.86 -23.14 12.12
C ARG A 172 12.54 -22.56 13.37
N MET A 173 13.40 -21.57 13.20
CA MET A 173 14.09 -20.92 14.32
C MET A 173 13.10 -20.29 15.31
N LEU A 174 12.04 -19.66 14.84
CA LEU A 174 10.98 -19.07 15.70
C LEU A 174 10.24 -20.13 16.51
N ARG A 175 10.10 -21.37 16.00
CA ARG A 175 9.48 -22.49 16.74
C ARG A 175 10.41 -23.09 17.78
N ASP A 176 11.70 -23.18 17.45
CA ASP A 176 12.66 -23.91 18.26
C ASP A 176 13.39 -23.01 19.27
N ALA A 177 13.36 -21.70 19.08
CA ALA A 177 14.06 -20.72 19.91
C ALA A 177 13.26 -19.42 20.06
N ALA A 178 13.84 -18.27 19.72
CA ALA A 178 13.22 -16.97 19.82
C ALA A 178 13.53 -16.12 18.57
N GLY A 179 12.67 -15.14 18.28
CA GLY A 179 12.88 -14.19 17.19
C GLY A 179 12.31 -12.81 17.50
N ILE A 180 12.71 -11.86 16.70
CA ILE A 180 12.20 -10.49 16.72
C ILE A 180 11.52 -10.21 15.39
N ILE A 181 10.29 -9.67 15.43
CA ILE A 181 9.54 -9.27 14.24
C ILE A 181 9.39 -7.75 14.28
N ASP A 182 9.77 -7.09 13.19
CA ASP A 182 9.52 -5.66 13.01
C ASP A 182 8.07 -5.41 12.58
N ILE A 183 7.27 -4.87 13.49
CA ILE A 183 5.88 -4.48 13.25
C ILE A 183 5.72 -2.97 13.03
N SER A 184 6.79 -2.27 12.68
CA SER A 184 6.76 -0.82 12.45
C SER A 184 5.80 -0.40 11.33
N ASN A 185 5.40 -1.31 10.45
CA ASN A 185 4.45 -1.06 9.35
C ASN A 185 3.02 -0.84 9.83
N PHE A 186 2.66 -1.40 10.98
CA PHE A 186 1.33 -1.19 11.54
C PHE A 186 1.16 0.25 12.02
N ALA A 187 -0.03 0.81 11.83
CA ALA A 187 -0.41 2.07 12.43
C ALA A 187 -0.56 1.92 13.95
N LYS A 188 -0.16 2.94 14.70
CA LYS A 188 -0.28 3.01 16.16
C LYS A 188 -1.05 4.27 16.52
N TYR A 189 -2.14 4.09 17.25
CA TYR A 189 -2.94 5.18 17.75
C TYR A 189 -2.97 5.14 19.28
N ARG A 190 -2.95 6.30 19.89
CA ARG A 190 -3.10 6.48 21.33
C ARG A 190 -4.41 7.21 21.59
N VAL A 191 -5.29 6.60 22.35
CA VAL A 191 -6.58 7.16 22.73
C VAL A 191 -6.60 7.33 24.23
N SER A 192 -6.86 8.54 24.72
CA SER A 192 -6.85 8.83 26.15
C SER A 192 -7.98 9.77 26.53
N GLY A 193 -8.36 9.72 27.81
CA GLY A 193 -9.36 10.59 28.42
C GLY A 193 -10.48 9.83 29.11
N ARG A 194 -11.22 10.51 29.96
CA ARG A 194 -12.25 9.92 30.83
C ARG A 194 -13.33 9.09 30.09
N GLN A 195 -13.56 9.37 28.82
CA GLN A 195 -14.54 8.65 27.99
C GLN A 195 -13.91 7.67 27.00
N ALA A 196 -12.57 7.47 27.03
CA ALA A 196 -11.88 6.63 26.07
C ALA A 196 -12.44 5.20 26.03
N GLU A 197 -12.61 4.55 27.17
CA GLU A 197 -13.15 3.18 27.22
C GLU A 197 -14.59 3.11 26.67
N ALA A 198 -15.43 4.04 27.05
CA ALA A 198 -16.83 4.06 26.59
C ALA A 198 -16.91 4.26 25.07
N TRP A 199 -16.11 5.18 24.55
CA TRP A 199 -16.04 5.44 23.11
C TRP A 199 -15.50 4.23 22.34
N LEU A 200 -14.41 3.62 22.81
CA LEU A 200 -13.84 2.44 22.18
C LEU A 200 -14.81 1.24 22.20
N ASN A 201 -15.55 1.04 23.29
CA ASN A 201 -16.60 0.00 23.36
C ASN A 201 -17.79 0.28 22.42
N ALA A 202 -18.03 1.54 22.04
CA ALA A 202 -19.07 1.88 21.07
C ALA A 202 -18.61 1.69 19.60
N VAL A 203 -17.30 1.81 19.36
CA VAL A 203 -16.71 1.77 18.01
C VAL A 203 -16.27 0.35 17.64
N PHE A 204 -15.68 -0.39 18.58
CA PHE A 204 -15.16 -1.74 18.34
C PHE A 204 -16.16 -2.84 18.76
N ALA A 205 -16.09 -3.96 18.07
CA ALA A 205 -17.03 -5.06 18.29
C ALA A 205 -16.81 -5.81 19.63
N ASN A 206 -15.58 -5.88 20.12
CA ASN A 206 -15.26 -6.55 21.38
C ASN A 206 -15.16 -5.56 22.54
N THR A 207 -15.45 -6.02 23.74
CA THR A 207 -15.26 -5.24 24.97
C THR A 207 -13.79 -4.95 25.23
N MET A 208 -13.48 -3.72 25.60
CA MET A 208 -12.12 -3.27 25.92
C MET A 208 -11.52 -4.02 27.13
N PRO A 209 -10.20 -4.25 27.14
CA PRO A 209 -9.50 -4.90 28.24
C PRO A 209 -9.73 -4.14 29.56
N LYS A 210 -10.04 -4.85 30.65
CA LYS A 210 -10.33 -4.25 31.96
C LYS A 210 -9.07 -3.94 32.77
N ALA A 211 -8.03 -4.76 32.67
CA ALA A 211 -6.79 -4.55 33.43
C ALA A 211 -5.71 -3.87 32.58
N VAL A 212 -4.93 -3.00 33.19
CA VAL A 212 -3.74 -2.39 32.59
C VAL A 212 -2.75 -3.47 32.15
N GLY A 213 -2.16 -3.31 30.97
CA GLY A 213 -1.25 -4.28 30.35
C GLY A 213 -1.97 -5.42 29.61
N ARG A 214 -3.29 -5.51 29.65
CA ARG A 214 -4.04 -6.52 28.87
C ARG A 214 -4.40 -5.98 27.51
N SER A 215 -4.42 -6.91 26.56
CA SER A 215 -4.78 -6.64 25.16
C SER A 215 -5.97 -7.49 24.74
N CYS A 216 -6.72 -7.01 23.76
CA CYS A 216 -7.72 -7.78 23.03
C CYS A 216 -7.56 -7.54 21.52
N LEU A 217 -7.89 -8.55 20.73
CA LEU A 217 -8.09 -8.41 19.29
C LEU A 217 -9.55 -8.03 19.04
N THR A 218 -9.80 -7.02 18.22
CA THR A 218 -11.16 -6.56 17.96
C THR A 218 -11.31 -5.95 16.58
N PRO A 219 -12.33 -6.36 15.80
CA PRO A 219 -12.64 -5.69 14.55
C PRO A 219 -13.41 -4.38 14.77
N LEU A 220 -13.20 -3.44 13.86
CA LEU A 220 -14.05 -2.29 13.64
C LEU A 220 -15.11 -2.68 12.61
N ILE A 221 -16.39 -2.57 12.98
CA ILE A 221 -17.49 -2.95 12.10
C ILE A 221 -18.17 -1.68 11.56
N GLY A 222 -18.24 -1.59 10.25
CA GLY A 222 -18.98 -0.52 9.57
C GLY A 222 -20.50 -0.66 9.74
N ILE A 223 -21.24 0.43 9.47
CA ILE A 223 -22.69 0.49 9.63
C ILE A 223 -23.46 -0.54 8.79
N ARG A 224 -22.84 -1.05 7.73
CA ARG A 224 -23.40 -2.11 6.86
C ARG A 224 -22.96 -3.52 7.27
N GLY A 225 -22.30 -3.69 8.43
CA GLY A 225 -21.86 -4.96 8.97
C GLY A 225 -20.55 -5.50 8.37
N GLY A 226 -19.90 -4.76 7.47
CA GLY A 226 -18.58 -5.11 6.93
C GLY A 226 -17.47 -4.80 7.93
N ILE A 227 -16.36 -5.55 7.87
CA ILE A 227 -15.16 -5.28 8.66
C ILE A 227 -14.43 -4.09 8.02
N ALA A 228 -14.35 -2.97 8.74
CA ALA A 228 -13.62 -1.78 8.33
C ALA A 228 -12.13 -1.84 8.74
N GLY A 229 -11.79 -2.64 9.73
CA GLY A 229 -10.41 -2.86 10.16
C GLY A 229 -10.31 -3.93 11.25
N ASP A 230 -9.10 -4.43 11.46
CA ASP A 230 -8.77 -5.41 12.49
C ASP A 230 -7.65 -4.85 13.37
N PHE A 231 -7.88 -4.82 14.68
CA PHE A 231 -7.04 -4.08 15.61
C PHE A 231 -6.72 -4.86 16.87
N THR A 232 -5.51 -4.65 17.38
CA THR A 232 -5.13 -5.03 18.73
C THR A 232 -5.21 -3.80 19.62
N VAL A 233 -6.05 -3.85 20.65
CA VAL A 233 -6.21 -2.77 21.64
C VAL A 233 -5.61 -3.19 22.97
N THR A 234 -4.68 -2.40 23.48
CA THR A 234 -4.01 -2.61 24.77
C THR A 234 -4.37 -1.48 25.73
N ARG A 235 -4.83 -1.80 26.94
CA ARG A 235 -5.00 -0.79 28.01
C ARG A 235 -3.64 -0.43 28.59
N LEU A 236 -3.23 0.82 28.48
CA LEU A 236 -1.96 1.35 29.04
C LEU A 236 -2.14 1.94 30.45
N ALA A 237 -3.30 2.57 30.70
CA ALA A 237 -3.70 3.14 31.99
C ALA A 237 -5.23 3.06 32.13
N ASP A 238 -5.78 3.56 33.23
CA ASP A 238 -7.23 3.51 33.48
C ASP A 238 -8.06 4.18 32.38
N ASP A 239 -7.53 5.25 31.80
CA ASP A 239 -8.18 6.04 30.76
C ASP A 239 -7.35 6.15 29.47
N GLU A 240 -6.40 5.21 29.26
CA GLU A 240 -5.49 5.28 28.12
C GLU A 240 -5.32 3.92 27.45
N PHE A 241 -5.41 3.94 26.13
CA PHE A 241 -5.33 2.76 25.27
C PHE A 241 -4.39 2.98 24.09
N MET A 242 -3.63 1.92 23.74
CA MET A 242 -2.89 1.84 22.49
C MET A 242 -3.64 0.92 21.53
N ILE A 243 -3.84 1.39 20.31
CA ILE A 243 -4.47 0.64 19.23
C ILE A 243 -3.41 0.40 18.16
N ILE A 244 -3.24 -0.85 17.76
CA ILE A 244 -2.35 -1.26 16.67
C ILE A 244 -3.20 -1.94 15.62
N GLY A 245 -3.09 -1.48 14.38
CA GLY A 245 -3.85 -2.03 13.26
C GLY A 245 -3.11 -1.95 11.95
N SER A 246 -3.78 -2.29 10.87
CA SER A 246 -3.23 -2.13 9.53
C SER A 246 -2.69 -0.71 9.34
N GLY A 247 -1.56 -0.57 8.67
CA GLY A 247 -0.98 0.73 8.28
C GLY A 247 -1.68 1.38 7.08
N MET A 248 -2.81 0.81 6.67
CA MET A 248 -3.65 1.31 5.58
C MET A 248 -4.67 2.31 6.10
#